data_5d107db2ba49605a554aaf07053162c9
#
_entry.id   5d107db2ba49605a554aaf07053162c9
#
_cell.length_a   1.000
_cell.length_b   1.000
_cell.length_c   1.000
_cell.angle_alpha   90.00
_cell.angle_beta   90.00
_cell.angle_gamma   90.00
#
_symmetry.space_group_name_H-M   'P 1'
#
loop_
_entity.id
_entity.type
_entity.pdbx_description
1 polymer ?
#
loop_
_entity_poly.entity_id
_entity_poly.type
_entity_poly.pdbx_seq_one_letter_code
_entity_poly.pdbx_strand_id
1 'polypeptide(L)'
;MEQTTSLPPQPVQSSEIARTRLVDKLALLWSPTRFSAPDLADYASGHIERETRQGVSLLALAALLFLLQIAGFAFWFELGQGYGYTYTMLAALALHIFLSARQVREVQALNLLAMLLLIVCAFALVLLARRSGNLHVVVMLSVATLLMLIPLMPWGLREASLTCAAIYVMFTSLTFFSRQEFGHLELWALQLTMLTTALLSLVLVGRALVVRKDDLAMRFGLEQAGAEMAILAERDHLTGAWNRRFLEREFERVVSLHAERGAAACFGLLDIDQFKPLNDTYGHRLGDSVLKAVAVAFGRLDGELEFLVRLGGDEFAFILAGSGAPRARLEATLAAAALLATHSGDVAIPAPSFSAGLVLLDRPCTLDAAYAQADALLYQAKHAGGAGIRYGTSTLGAAS
;
A
#
# COMPACT_ATOMS: atom_id res chain seq x y z
N MET A 1 2.27 13.15 34.96
CA MET A 1 1.90 13.13 33.53
C MET A 1 2.44 11.83 32.96
N GLU A 2 1.55 10.88 32.79
CA GLU A 2 1.88 9.53 32.33
C GLU A 2 2.29 9.57 30.87
N GLN A 3 3.52 9.17 30.61
CA GLN A 3 3.98 8.87 29.25
C GLN A 3 3.31 7.57 28.82
N THR A 4 2.27 7.66 28.01
CA THR A 4 1.77 6.52 27.23
C THR A 4 2.82 6.16 26.19
N THR A 5 3.73 5.28 26.57
CA THR A 5 4.55 4.53 25.62
C THR A 5 3.61 3.68 24.78
N SER A 6 3.26 4.15 23.60
CA SER A 6 2.63 3.33 22.59
C SER A 6 3.60 2.21 22.21
N LEU A 7 3.27 0.98 22.64
CA LEU A 7 3.95 -0.22 22.19
C LEU A 7 3.95 -0.23 20.64
N PRO A 8 5.05 -0.63 20.01
CA PRO A 8 5.09 -0.79 18.56
C PRO A 8 3.99 -1.78 18.13
N PRO A 9 3.32 -1.54 16.99
CA PRO A 9 2.30 -2.45 16.49
C PRO A 9 2.91 -3.84 16.34
N GLN A 10 2.24 -4.84 16.90
CA GLN A 10 2.69 -6.23 16.79
C GLN A 10 2.70 -6.63 15.31
N PRO A 11 3.72 -7.38 14.83
CA PRO A 11 3.80 -7.81 13.45
C PRO A 11 2.51 -8.56 13.08
N VAL A 12 1.88 -8.14 11.99
CA VAL A 12 0.68 -8.79 11.42
C VAL A 12 1.00 -10.27 11.21
N GLN A 13 0.32 -11.10 11.98
CA GLN A 13 0.62 -12.54 12.05
C GLN A 13 0.27 -13.19 10.71
N SER A 14 1.13 -14.09 10.27
CA SER A 14 1.23 -14.74 8.97
C SER A 14 0.04 -15.58 8.47
N SER A 15 -1.14 -15.50 9.08
CA SER A 15 -2.43 -15.87 8.48
C SER A 15 -3.57 -15.22 9.26
N GLU A 16 -4.32 -14.35 8.65
CA GLU A 16 -5.51 -13.72 9.24
C GLU A 16 -6.57 -14.77 9.63
N ILE A 17 -6.61 -15.87 8.91
CA ILE A 17 -7.63 -16.93 9.09
C ILE A 17 -7.19 -18.05 10.05
N ALA A 18 -5.89 -18.23 10.30
CA ALA A 18 -5.39 -19.41 11.02
C ALA A 18 -5.73 -19.46 12.53
N ARG A 19 -6.03 -18.33 13.17
CA ARG A 19 -6.23 -18.23 14.64
C ARG A 19 -7.67 -18.01 15.10
N THR A 20 -8.60 -17.80 14.19
CA THR A 20 -10.00 -17.55 14.52
C THR A 20 -10.81 -18.83 14.75
N ARG A 21 -11.91 -18.75 15.54
CA ARG A 21 -12.85 -19.85 15.71
C ARG A 21 -13.52 -20.20 14.37
N LEU A 22 -14.02 -21.43 14.22
CA LEU A 22 -14.60 -21.92 12.95
C LEU A 22 -15.70 -20.99 12.40
N VAL A 23 -16.55 -20.46 13.29
CA VAL A 23 -17.64 -19.53 12.91
C VAL A 23 -17.09 -18.23 12.38
N ASP A 24 -16.03 -17.68 13.00
CA ASP A 24 -15.40 -16.44 12.54
C ASP A 24 -14.67 -16.66 11.21
N LYS A 25 -14.06 -17.84 11.02
CA LYS A 25 -13.48 -18.24 9.72
C LYS A 25 -14.52 -18.26 8.61
N LEU A 26 -15.68 -18.88 8.87
CA LEU A 26 -16.77 -18.90 7.90
C LEU A 26 -17.30 -17.50 7.63
N ALA A 27 -17.40 -16.65 8.65
CA ALA A 27 -17.82 -15.26 8.49
C ALA A 27 -16.83 -14.43 7.65
N LEU A 28 -15.52 -14.68 7.79
CA LEU A 28 -14.49 -14.04 6.95
C LEU A 28 -14.55 -14.54 5.50
N LEU A 29 -14.88 -15.81 5.27
CA LEU A 29 -15.01 -16.38 3.92
C LEU A 29 -16.34 -15.99 3.25
N TRP A 30 -17.33 -15.51 4.01
CA TRP A 30 -18.63 -15.13 3.47
C TRP A 30 -18.56 -13.94 2.52
N SER A 31 -17.65 -12.97 2.79
CA SER A 31 -17.45 -11.80 1.94
C SER A 31 -15.97 -11.54 1.65
N PRO A 32 -15.61 -11.13 0.43
CA PRO A 32 -14.25 -10.78 0.06
C PRO A 32 -13.74 -9.51 0.76
N THR A 33 -14.65 -8.62 1.20
CA THR A 33 -14.31 -7.33 1.82
C THR A 33 -14.21 -7.37 3.35
N ARG A 34 -14.47 -8.54 3.98
CA ARG A 34 -14.45 -8.65 5.44
C ARG A 34 -13.06 -9.08 5.92
N PHE A 35 -12.40 -8.23 6.68
CA PHE A 35 -11.10 -8.47 7.31
C PHE A 35 -11.21 -8.34 8.83
N SER A 36 -10.24 -8.89 9.57
CA SER A 36 -10.21 -8.83 11.02
C SER A 36 -9.76 -7.46 11.54
N ALA A 37 -8.87 -6.77 10.80
CA ALA A 37 -8.34 -5.47 11.14
C ALA A 37 -8.92 -4.38 10.21
N PRO A 38 -9.37 -3.22 10.75
CA PRO A 38 -9.92 -2.14 9.94
C PRO A 38 -8.91 -1.55 8.96
N ASP A 39 -7.65 -1.35 9.40
CA ASP A 39 -6.58 -0.77 8.56
C ASP A 39 -6.29 -1.66 7.34
N LEU A 40 -6.30 -2.99 7.53
CA LEU A 40 -6.16 -3.96 6.45
C LEU A 40 -7.36 -3.95 5.52
N ALA A 41 -8.58 -3.71 6.05
CA ALA A 41 -9.78 -3.60 5.23
C ALA A 41 -9.72 -2.37 4.30
N ASP A 42 -9.26 -1.23 4.81
CA ASP A 42 -9.09 0.00 4.03
C ASP A 42 -8.01 -0.19 2.94
N TYR A 43 -6.87 -0.76 3.29
CA TYR A 43 -5.81 -1.11 2.34
C TYR A 43 -6.32 -2.05 1.23
N ALA A 44 -7.06 -3.09 1.60
CA ALA A 44 -7.58 -4.08 0.67
C ALA A 44 -8.65 -3.53 -0.28
N SER A 45 -9.39 -2.48 0.10
CA SER A 45 -10.54 -1.96 -0.66
C SER A 45 -10.19 -1.60 -2.11
N GLY A 46 -9.11 -0.85 -2.32
CA GLY A 46 -8.63 -0.47 -3.64
C GLY A 46 -8.10 -1.65 -4.47
N HIS A 47 -7.55 -2.67 -3.83
CA HIS A 47 -7.09 -3.89 -4.49
C HIS A 47 -8.27 -4.75 -4.94
N ILE A 48 -9.30 -4.92 -4.09
CA ILE A 48 -10.50 -5.69 -4.38
C ILE A 48 -11.26 -5.12 -5.59
N GLU A 49 -11.37 -3.79 -5.71
CA GLU A 49 -12.00 -3.16 -6.87
C GLU A 49 -11.28 -3.54 -8.18
N ARG A 50 -9.96 -3.41 -8.21
CA ARG A 50 -9.14 -3.75 -9.39
C ARG A 50 -9.26 -5.23 -9.75
N GLU A 51 -9.14 -6.11 -8.76
CA GLU A 51 -9.24 -7.54 -8.95
C GLU A 51 -10.63 -7.96 -9.44
N THR A 52 -11.70 -7.38 -8.89
CA THR A 52 -13.08 -7.65 -9.33
C THR A 52 -13.26 -7.25 -10.79
N ARG A 53 -12.78 -6.09 -11.18
CA ARG A 53 -12.83 -5.63 -12.57
C ARG A 53 -12.06 -6.56 -13.53
N GLN A 54 -10.87 -7.00 -13.12
CA GLN A 54 -10.09 -7.97 -13.89
C GLN A 54 -10.78 -9.32 -13.95
N GLY A 55 -11.34 -9.79 -12.85
CA GLY A 55 -12.10 -11.02 -12.77
C GLY A 55 -13.32 -11.04 -13.71
N VAL A 56 -14.12 -9.97 -13.72
CA VAL A 56 -15.27 -9.85 -14.64
C VAL A 56 -14.81 -9.86 -16.10
N SER A 57 -13.74 -9.13 -16.41
CA SER A 57 -13.18 -9.11 -17.77
C SER A 57 -12.68 -10.49 -18.20
N LEU A 58 -11.99 -11.19 -17.31
CA LEU A 58 -11.50 -12.56 -17.57
C LEU A 58 -12.64 -13.55 -17.72
N LEU A 59 -13.65 -13.48 -16.85
CA LEU A 59 -14.86 -14.31 -16.93
C LEU A 59 -15.59 -14.09 -18.25
N ALA A 60 -15.82 -12.84 -18.64
CA ALA A 60 -16.49 -12.51 -19.89
C ALA A 60 -15.71 -13.00 -21.12
N LEU A 61 -14.38 -12.87 -21.10
CA LEU A 61 -13.50 -13.41 -22.14
C LEU A 61 -13.56 -14.95 -22.19
N ALA A 62 -13.48 -15.61 -21.02
CA ALA A 62 -13.57 -17.07 -20.94
C ALA A 62 -14.94 -17.59 -21.43
N ALA A 63 -16.03 -16.90 -21.04
CA ALA A 63 -17.37 -17.21 -21.53
C ALA A 63 -17.46 -17.01 -23.04
N LEU A 64 -16.89 -15.94 -23.59
CA LEU A 64 -16.86 -15.70 -25.04
C LEU A 64 -16.12 -16.81 -25.79
N LEU A 65 -14.92 -17.19 -25.32
CA LEU A 65 -14.14 -18.28 -25.92
C LEU A 65 -14.88 -19.62 -25.85
N PHE A 66 -15.51 -19.91 -24.70
CA PHE A 66 -16.34 -21.10 -24.52
C PHE A 66 -17.52 -21.13 -25.47
N LEU A 67 -18.24 -20.01 -25.64
CA LEU A 67 -19.36 -19.90 -26.57
C LEU A 67 -18.92 -20.04 -28.03
N LEU A 68 -17.76 -19.47 -28.39
CA LEU A 68 -17.17 -19.62 -29.72
C LEU A 68 -16.79 -21.07 -30.02
N GLN A 69 -16.26 -21.80 -29.03
CA GLN A 69 -15.94 -23.22 -29.16
C GLN A 69 -17.19 -24.04 -29.41
N ILE A 70 -18.26 -23.80 -28.64
CA ILE A 70 -19.54 -24.51 -28.83
C ILE A 70 -20.18 -24.13 -30.17
N ALA A 71 -20.11 -22.85 -30.57
CA ALA A 71 -20.61 -22.43 -31.88
C ALA A 71 -19.87 -23.10 -33.04
N GLY A 72 -18.53 -23.22 -32.94
CA GLY A 72 -17.71 -23.96 -33.91
C GLY A 72 -18.12 -25.45 -34.01
N PHE A 73 -18.34 -26.09 -32.85
CA PHE A 73 -18.86 -27.46 -32.81
C PHE A 73 -20.24 -27.57 -33.45
N ALA A 74 -21.16 -26.65 -33.12
CA ALA A 74 -22.51 -26.62 -33.70
C ALA A 74 -22.49 -26.42 -35.23
N PHE A 75 -21.57 -25.60 -35.73
CA PHE A 75 -21.37 -25.40 -37.16
C PHE A 75 -20.82 -26.66 -37.85
N TRP A 76 -19.80 -27.31 -37.26
CA TRP A 76 -19.17 -28.51 -37.83
C TRP A 76 -20.11 -29.70 -37.92
N PHE A 77 -21.04 -29.85 -36.96
CA PHE A 77 -22.01 -30.92 -36.90
C PHE A 77 -23.38 -30.54 -37.53
N GLU A 78 -23.46 -29.42 -38.27
CA GLU A 78 -24.65 -28.94 -38.96
C GLU A 78 -25.91 -28.85 -38.06
N LEU A 79 -25.69 -28.47 -36.78
CA LEU A 79 -26.76 -28.26 -35.82
C LEU A 79 -27.56 -27.01 -36.24
N GLY A 80 -28.82 -27.14 -36.61
CA GLY A 80 -29.67 -26.18 -37.29
C GLY A 80 -29.59 -24.69 -36.89
N GLN A 81 -30.16 -23.80 -37.69
CA GLN A 81 -30.02 -22.32 -37.61
C GLN A 81 -30.35 -21.69 -36.24
N GLY A 82 -31.18 -22.28 -35.40
CA GLY A 82 -31.53 -21.76 -34.07
C GLY A 82 -30.37 -21.68 -33.09
N TYR A 83 -29.33 -22.48 -33.26
CA TYR A 83 -28.12 -22.46 -32.44
C TYR A 83 -27.27 -21.23 -32.74
N GLY A 84 -27.11 -20.86 -34.01
CA GLY A 84 -26.30 -19.69 -34.40
C GLY A 84 -26.81 -18.41 -33.78
N TYR A 85 -28.11 -18.15 -33.78
CA TYR A 85 -28.67 -16.93 -33.14
C TYR A 85 -28.43 -16.89 -31.64
N THR A 86 -28.66 -18.04 -30.94
CA THR A 86 -28.46 -18.09 -29.47
C THR A 86 -27.00 -17.83 -29.10
N TYR A 87 -26.04 -18.46 -29.78
CA TYR A 87 -24.60 -18.25 -29.49
C TYR A 87 -24.15 -16.84 -29.83
N THR A 88 -24.65 -16.27 -30.95
CA THR A 88 -24.33 -14.89 -31.32
C THR A 88 -24.83 -13.90 -30.28
N MET A 89 -26.07 -14.08 -29.78
CA MET A 89 -26.63 -13.22 -28.72
C MET A 89 -25.83 -13.33 -27.40
N LEU A 90 -25.48 -14.56 -26.99
CA LEU A 90 -24.69 -14.78 -25.79
C LEU A 90 -23.26 -14.22 -25.91
N ALA A 91 -22.64 -14.37 -27.07
CA ALA A 91 -21.33 -13.79 -27.36
C ALA A 91 -21.37 -12.24 -27.34
N ALA A 92 -22.45 -11.66 -27.92
CA ALA A 92 -22.66 -10.21 -27.84
C ALA A 92 -22.85 -9.72 -26.38
N LEU A 93 -23.58 -10.47 -25.54
CA LEU A 93 -23.74 -10.20 -24.11
C LEU A 93 -22.39 -10.27 -23.39
N ALA A 94 -21.60 -11.32 -23.61
CA ALA A 94 -20.29 -11.49 -23.02
C ALA A 94 -19.33 -10.33 -23.42
N LEU A 95 -19.35 -9.96 -24.72
CA LEU A 95 -18.57 -8.83 -25.21
C LEU A 95 -19.04 -7.50 -24.58
N HIS A 96 -20.35 -7.30 -24.49
CA HIS A 96 -20.90 -6.10 -23.85
C HIS A 96 -20.47 -6.00 -22.39
N ILE A 97 -20.54 -7.09 -21.62
CA ILE A 97 -20.09 -7.12 -20.21
C ILE A 97 -18.59 -6.89 -20.12
N PHE A 98 -17.79 -7.45 -21.02
CA PHE A 98 -16.34 -7.19 -21.08
C PHE A 98 -16.02 -5.70 -21.27
N LEU A 99 -16.73 -5.03 -22.16
CA LEU A 99 -16.55 -3.59 -22.41
C LEU A 99 -17.05 -2.73 -21.23
N SER A 100 -18.22 -3.09 -20.68
CA SER A 100 -18.83 -2.36 -19.55
C SER A 100 -18.03 -2.48 -18.27
N ALA A 101 -17.38 -3.63 -18.02
CA ALA A 101 -16.53 -3.85 -16.84
C ALA A 101 -15.38 -2.84 -16.72
N ARG A 102 -14.94 -2.24 -17.84
CA ARG A 102 -13.90 -1.21 -17.85
C ARG A 102 -14.39 0.15 -17.36
N GLN A 103 -15.69 0.42 -17.46
CA GLN A 103 -16.28 1.72 -17.12
C GLN A 103 -16.93 1.73 -15.72
N VAL A 104 -17.40 0.58 -15.26
CA VAL A 104 -18.05 0.42 -13.95
C VAL A 104 -17.01 0.44 -12.83
N ARG A 105 -17.20 1.28 -11.82
CA ARG A 105 -16.32 1.36 -10.64
C ARG A 105 -16.88 0.64 -9.42
N GLU A 106 -18.18 0.49 -9.35
CA GLU A 106 -18.84 -0.11 -8.20
C GLU A 106 -18.69 -1.64 -8.20
N VAL A 107 -18.09 -2.18 -7.15
CA VAL A 107 -17.81 -3.63 -6.98
C VAL A 107 -19.11 -4.46 -7.01
N GLN A 108 -20.20 -3.94 -6.41
CA GLN A 108 -21.49 -4.65 -6.39
C GLN A 108 -22.08 -4.77 -7.79
N ALA A 109 -22.02 -3.71 -8.60
CA ALA A 109 -22.49 -3.73 -9.97
C ALA A 109 -21.66 -4.69 -10.84
N LEU A 110 -20.34 -4.73 -10.66
CA LEU A 110 -19.46 -5.70 -11.32
C LEU A 110 -19.82 -7.14 -10.98
N ASN A 111 -20.08 -7.44 -9.72
CA ASN A 111 -20.50 -8.76 -9.27
C ASN A 111 -21.85 -9.16 -9.87
N LEU A 112 -22.82 -8.25 -9.92
CA LEU A 112 -24.12 -8.50 -10.53
C LEU A 112 -24.01 -8.78 -12.03
N LEU A 113 -23.14 -8.06 -12.76
CA LEU A 113 -22.90 -8.31 -14.18
C LEU A 113 -22.32 -9.72 -14.42
N ALA A 114 -21.39 -10.16 -13.59
CA ALA A 114 -20.81 -11.50 -13.70
C ALA A 114 -21.83 -12.61 -13.36
N MET A 115 -22.62 -12.42 -12.30
CA MET A 115 -23.70 -13.34 -11.94
C MET A 115 -24.73 -13.46 -13.07
N LEU A 116 -25.15 -12.32 -13.63
CA LEU A 116 -26.10 -12.26 -14.74
C LEU A 116 -25.56 -13.02 -15.96
N LEU A 117 -24.29 -12.79 -16.32
CA LEU A 117 -23.66 -13.50 -17.44
C LEU A 117 -23.74 -15.01 -17.28
N LEU A 118 -23.32 -15.53 -16.12
CA LEU A 118 -23.32 -16.99 -15.88
C LEU A 118 -24.72 -17.56 -15.86
N ILE A 119 -25.70 -16.92 -15.23
CA ILE A 119 -27.09 -17.40 -15.15
C ILE A 119 -27.76 -17.37 -16.52
N VAL A 120 -27.55 -16.29 -17.28
CA VAL A 120 -28.14 -16.17 -18.65
C VAL A 120 -27.51 -17.19 -19.60
N CYS A 121 -26.17 -17.38 -19.53
CA CYS A 121 -25.54 -18.43 -20.34
C CYS A 121 -26.04 -19.83 -19.97
N ALA A 122 -26.15 -20.15 -18.68
CA ALA A 122 -26.66 -21.42 -18.22
C ALA A 122 -28.12 -21.65 -18.67
N PHE A 123 -28.99 -20.63 -18.54
CA PHE A 123 -30.37 -20.68 -18.97
C PHE A 123 -30.48 -20.96 -20.48
N ALA A 124 -29.73 -20.21 -21.29
CA ALA A 124 -29.72 -20.37 -22.73
C ALA A 124 -29.24 -21.76 -23.17
N LEU A 125 -28.19 -22.30 -22.52
CA LEU A 125 -27.70 -23.65 -22.80
C LEU A 125 -28.74 -24.72 -22.46
N VAL A 126 -29.43 -24.60 -21.32
CA VAL A 126 -30.49 -25.55 -20.97
C VAL A 126 -31.68 -25.49 -21.97
N LEU A 127 -32.09 -24.28 -22.41
CA LEU A 127 -33.11 -24.13 -23.42
C LEU A 127 -32.67 -24.73 -24.77
N LEU A 128 -31.41 -24.57 -25.11
CA LEU A 128 -30.84 -25.10 -26.33
C LEU A 128 -30.76 -26.64 -26.31
N ALA A 129 -30.45 -27.24 -25.17
CA ALA A 129 -30.44 -28.69 -24.96
C ALA A 129 -31.78 -29.32 -25.31
N ARG A 130 -32.90 -28.62 -25.07
CA ARG A 130 -34.25 -29.11 -25.39
C ARG A 130 -34.52 -29.27 -26.91
N ARG A 131 -33.71 -28.65 -27.75
CA ARG A 131 -33.80 -28.68 -29.21
C ARG A 131 -32.74 -29.57 -29.85
N SER A 132 -31.78 -30.07 -29.08
CA SER A 132 -30.58 -30.73 -29.61
C SER A 132 -30.72 -32.24 -29.86
N GLY A 133 -31.91 -32.81 -29.67
CA GLY A 133 -32.14 -34.25 -29.92
C GLY A 133 -31.13 -35.12 -29.15
N ASN A 134 -30.39 -35.96 -29.85
CA ASN A 134 -29.41 -36.88 -29.23
C ASN A 134 -28.23 -36.22 -28.55
N LEU A 135 -28.02 -34.88 -28.73
CA LEU A 135 -26.93 -34.14 -28.12
C LEU A 135 -27.32 -33.40 -26.83
N HIS A 136 -28.58 -33.59 -26.36
CA HIS A 136 -29.08 -32.88 -25.17
C HIS A 136 -28.22 -33.10 -23.93
N VAL A 137 -27.68 -34.29 -23.69
CA VAL A 137 -26.79 -34.58 -22.55
C VAL A 137 -25.48 -33.77 -22.65
N VAL A 138 -24.88 -33.70 -23.83
CA VAL A 138 -23.63 -32.97 -24.06
C VAL A 138 -23.81 -31.45 -23.79
N VAL A 139 -24.93 -30.90 -24.31
CA VAL A 139 -25.24 -29.48 -24.09
C VAL A 139 -25.58 -29.20 -22.62
N MET A 140 -26.27 -30.12 -21.93
CA MET A 140 -26.52 -29.99 -20.49
C MET A 140 -25.24 -30.09 -19.67
N LEU A 141 -24.29 -30.96 -20.01
CA LEU A 141 -22.96 -31.00 -19.35
C LEU A 141 -22.18 -29.69 -19.54
N SER A 142 -22.44 -28.95 -20.63
CA SER A 142 -21.83 -27.64 -20.81
C SER A 142 -22.23 -26.63 -19.72
N VAL A 143 -23.40 -26.82 -19.08
CA VAL A 143 -23.78 -25.98 -17.90
C VAL A 143 -22.90 -26.29 -16.71
N ALA A 144 -22.45 -27.51 -16.50
CA ALA A 144 -21.50 -27.85 -15.44
C ALA A 144 -20.16 -27.18 -15.65
N THR A 145 -19.71 -27.00 -16.90
CA THR A 145 -18.47 -26.29 -17.19
C THR A 145 -18.54 -24.80 -16.86
N LEU A 146 -19.73 -24.16 -16.96
CA LEU A 146 -19.93 -22.77 -16.52
C LEU A 146 -19.74 -22.61 -15.02
N LEU A 147 -20.12 -23.60 -14.21
CA LEU A 147 -19.88 -23.55 -12.76
C LEU A 147 -18.38 -23.56 -12.44
N MET A 148 -17.53 -24.15 -13.29
CA MET A 148 -16.09 -24.11 -13.15
C MET A 148 -15.46 -22.74 -13.45
N LEU A 149 -16.21 -21.81 -14.04
CA LEU A 149 -15.75 -20.43 -14.25
C LEU A 149 -15.96 -19.54 -13.02
N ILE A 150 -16.80 -19.94 -12.05
CA ILE A 150 -17.09 -19.16 -10.85
C ILE A 150 -15.81 -18.83 -10.04
N PRO A 151 -14.84 -19.75 -9.83
CA PRO A 151 -13.60 -19.45 -9.12
C PRO A 151 -12.68 -18.42 -9.78
N LEU A 152 -12.92 -18.06 -11.06
CA LEU A 152 -12.20 -16.96 -11.71
C LEU A 152 -12.55 -15.59 -11.12
N MET A 153 -13.73 -15.50 -10.47
CA MET A 153 -14.17 -14.28 -9.82
C MET A 153 -13.59 -14.16 -8.40
N PRO A 154 -13.21 -12.96 -7.97
CA PRO A 154 -12.79 -12.69 -6.60
C PRO A 154 -13.98 -12.62 -5.63
N TRP A 155 -14.90 -13.54 -5.74
CA TRP A 155 -16.12 -13.60 -4.94
C TRP A 155 -15.86 -14.17 -3.54
N GLY A 156 -16.75 -13.77 -2.58
CA GLY A 156 -16.94 -14.51 -1.35
C GLY A 156 -17.82 -15.75 -1.54
N LEU A 157 -17.94 -16.54 -0.51
CA LEU A 157 -18.84 -17.71 -0.53
C LEU A 157 -20.31 -17.31 -0.76
N ARG A 158 -20.69 -16.09 -0.39
CA ARG A 158 -22.05 -15.56 -0.57
C ARG A 158 -22.43 -15.48 -2.05
N GLU A 159 -21.67 -14.75 -2.85
CA GLU A 159 -21.93 -14.54 -4.28
C GLU A 159 -21.83 -15.86 -5.04
N ALA A 160 -20.81 -16.66 -4.74
CA ALA A 160 -20.61 -17.97 -5.36
C ALA A 160 -21.75 -18.94 -5.05
N SER A 161 -22.19 -19.06 -3.78
CA SER A 161 -23.27 -19.95 -3.38
C SER A 161 -24.62 -19.53 -3.98
N LEU A 162 -24.90 -18.23 -4.03
CA LEU A 162 -26.13 -17.72 -4.67
C LEU A 162 -26.14 -18.04 -6.16
N THR A 163 -25.01 -17.87 -6.86
CA THR A 163 -24.90 -18.16 -8.29
C THR A 163 -25.03 -19.68 -8.56
N CYS A 164 -24.31 -20.50 -7.78
CA CYS A 164 -24.43 -21.96 -7.89
C CYS A 164 -25.86 -22.44 -7.64
N ALA A 165 -26.50 -21.94 -6.58
CA ALA A 165 -27.87 -22.29 -6.22
C ALA A 165 -28.86 -21.86 -7.32
N ALA A 166 -28.74 -20.65 -7.85
CA ALA A 166 -29.60 -20.17 -8.92
C ALA A 166 -29.49 -21.03 -10.18
N ILE A 167 -28.26 -21.36 -10.61
CA ILE A 167 -28.03 -22.24 -11.78
C ILE A 167 -28.53 -23.65 -11.50
N TYR A 168 -28.29 -24.22 -10.32
CA TYR A 168 -28.72 -25.57 -9.97
C TYR A 168 -30.25 -25.69 -9.93
N VAL A 169 -30.93 -24.75 -9.24
CA VAL A 169 -32.40 -24.74 -9.16
C VAL A 169 -33.02 -24.56 -10.54
N MET A 170 -32.50 -23.66 -11.36
CA MET A 170 -32.93 -23.43 -12.72
C MET A 170 -32.74 -24.70 -13.57
N PHE A 171 -31.55 -25.31 -13.51
CA PHE A 171 -31.24 -26.54 -14.24
C PHE A 171 -32.20 -27.67 -13.84
N THR A 172 -32.36 -27.91 -12.52
CA THR A 172 -33.24 -28.96 -12.00
C THR A 172 -34.71 -28.73 -12.39
N SER A 173 -35.20 -27.50 -12.25
CA SER A 173 -36.57 -27.16 -12.62
C SER A 173 -36.84 -27.41 -14.12
N LEU A 174 -35.91 -26.92 -14.96
CA LEU A 174 -36.07 -27.09 -16.43
C LEU A 174 -35.92 -28.54 -16.87
N THR A 175 -35.09 -29.36 -16.24
CA THR A 175 -34.97 -30.79 -16.52
C THR A 175 -36.20 -31.57 -16.06
N PHE A 176 -36.75 -31.24 -14.89
CA PHE A 176 -37.92 -31.90 -14.33
C PHE A 176 -39.19 -31.58 -15.10
N PHE A 177 -39.39 -30.33 -15.54
CA PHE A 177 -40.53 -29.89 -16.33
C PHE A 177 -40.33 -30.13 -17.84
N SER A 178 -39.22 -30.75 -18.25
CA SER A 178 -38.98 -31.09 -19.63
C SER A 178 -39.92 -32.24 -20.07
N ARG A 179 -40.55 -32.10 -21.26
CA ARG A 179 -41.28 -33.18 -21.90
C ARG A 179 -40.36 -34.25 -22.50
N GLN A 180 -39.05 -34.08 -22.44
CA GLN A 180 -38.10 -35.09 -22.87
C GLN A 180 -38.06 -36.21 -21.83
N GLU A 181 -38.24 -37.42 -22.26
CA GLU A 181 -38.08 -38.61 -21.42
C GLU A 181 -36.59 -38.90 -21.26
N PHE A 182 -35.99 -38.34 -20.23
CA PHE A 182 -34.68 -38.79 -19.77
C PHE A 182 -34.82 -40.17 -19.11
N GLY A 183 -33.91 -41.09 -19.43
CA GLY A 183 -33.78 -42.28 -18.61
C GLY A 183 -33.48 -41.92 -17.14
N HIS A 184 -34.04 -42.67 -16.22
CA HIS A 184 -33.80 -42.40 -14.76
C HIS A 184 -32.31 -42.30 -14.44
N LEU A 185 -31.47 -43.13 -15.02
CA LEU A 185 -30.03 -43.13 -14.82
C LEU A 185 -29.38 -41.84 -15.33
N GLU A 186 -29.77 -41.35 -16.50
CA GLU A 186 -29.25 -40.11 -17.10
C GLU A 186 -29.59 -38.88 -16.26
N LEU A 187 -30.85 -38.81 -15.78
CA LEU A 187 -31.28 -37.72 -14.88
C LEU A 187 -30.44 -37.67 -13.61
N TRP A 188 -30.27 -38.82 -12.93
CA TRP A 188 -29.47 -38.88 -11.73
C TRP A 188 -28.01 -38.57 -11.99
N ALA A 189 -27.45 -39.04 -13.10
CA ALA A 189 -26.06 -38.73 -13.48
C ALA A 189 -25.86 -37.23 -13.75
N LEU A 190 -26.78 -36.54 -14.42
CA LEU A 190 -26.77 -35.12 -14.65
C LEU A 190 -26.87 -34.33 -13.33
N GLN A 191 -27.83 -34.72 -12.44
CA GLN A 191 -28.01 -34.06 -11.15
C GLN A 191 -26.75 -34.21 -10.25
N LEU A 192 -26.17 -35.43 -10.22
CA LEU A 192 -24.95 -35.69 -9.46
C LEU A 192 -23.78 -34.88 -10.00
N THR A 193 -23.62 -34.80 -11.33
CA THR A 193 -22.58 -34.00 -11.98
C THR A 193 -22.72 -32.51 -11.64
N MET A 194 -23.94 -31.97 -11.72
CA MET A 194 -24.21 -30.57 -11.38
C MET A 194 -23.91 -30.27 -9.91
N LEU A 195 -24.35 -31.16 -8.98
CA LEU A 195 -24.09 -30.98 -7.55
C LEU A 195 -22.60 -31.06 -7.22
N THR A 196 -21.91 -32.08 -7.75
CA THR A 196 -20.47 -32.25 -7.50
C THR A 196 -19.66 -31.08 -8.05
N THR A 197 -20.02 -30.59 -9.25
CA THR A 197 -19.36 -29.42 -9.86
C THR A 197 -19.61 -28.15 -9.06
N ALA A 198 -20.84 -27.93 -8.59
CA ALA A 198 -21.17 -26.80 -7.73
C ALA A 198 -20.38 -26.83 -6.40
N LEU A 199 -20.33 -27.99 -5.74
CA LEU A 199 -19.56 -28.18 -4.50
C LEU A 199 -18.06 -27.95 -4.72
N LEU A 200 -17.50 -28.50 -5.79
CA LEU A 200 -16.09 -28.30 -6.14
C LEU A 200 -15.80 -26.83 -6.41
N SER A 201 -16.68 -26.15 -7.15
CA SER A 201 -16.57 -24.72 -7.41
C SER A 201 -16.54 -23.90 -6.11
N LEU A 202 -17.42 -24.19 -5.14
CA LEU A 202 -17.45 -23.52 -3.83
C LEU A 202 -16.19 -23.77 -3.02
N VAL A 203 -15.65 -24.98 -3.04
CA VAL A 203 -14.37 -25.31 -2.37
C VAL A 203 -13.22 -24.50 -3.00
N LEU A 204 -13.19 -24.42 -4.35
CA LEU A 204 -12.16 -23.65 -5.05
C LEU A 204 -12.27 -22.15 -4.77
N VAL A 205 -13.49 -21.58 -4.72
CA VAL A 205 -13.71 -20.19 -4.32
C VAL A 205 -13.23 -19.94 -2.89
N GLY A 206 -13.59 -20.83 -1.96
CA GLY A 206 -13.14 -20.72 -0.55
C GLY A 206 -11.62 -20.73 -0.45
N ARG A 207 -10.95 -21.65 -1.15
CA ARG A 207 -9.49 -21.72 -1.20
C ARG A 207 -8.87 -20.47 -1.82
N ALA A 208 -9.38 -20.03 -2.95
CA ALA A 208 -8.89 -18.85 -3.64
C ALA A 208 -9.02 -17.59 -2.75
N LEU A 209 -10.12 -17.48 -2.00
CA LEU A 209 -10.35 -16.37 -1.07
C LEU A 209 -9.37 -16.38 0.10
N VAL A 210 -9.09 -17.56 0.69
CA VAL A 210 -8.06 -17.68 1.74
C VAL A 210 -6.71 -17.19 1.23
N VAL A 211 -6.24 -17.76 0.12
CA VAL A 211 -4.93 -17.41 -0.46
C VAL A 211 -4.84 -15.90 -0.76
N ARG A 212 -5.91 -15.32 -1.28
CA ARG A 212 -5.96 -13.89 -1.58
C ARG A 212 -5.89 -13.01 -0.35
N LYS A 213 -6.62 -13.38 0.71
CA LYS A 213 -6.58 -12.64 1.99
C LYS A 213 -5.21 -12.71 2.65
N ASP A 214 -4.59 -13.88 2.63
CA ASP A 214 -3.25 -14.06 3.17
C ASP A 214 -2.20 -13.27 2.34
N ASP A 215 -2.32 -13.21 1.00
CA ASP A 215 -1.45 -12.39 0.15
C ASP A 215 -1.59 -10.89 0.44
N LEU A 216 -2.83 -10.39 0.59
CA LEU A 216 -3.09 -8.99 0.95
C LEU A 216 -2.53 -8.66 2.34
N ALA A 217 -2.72 -9.52 3.34
CA ALA A 217 -2.18 -9.33 4.68
C ALA A 217 -0.65 -9.32 4.69
N MET A 218 -0.02 -10.21 3.91
CA MET A 218 1.44 -10.25 3.78
C MET A 218 1.98 -8.98 3.11
N ARG A 219 1.37 -8.50 2.03
CA ARG A 219 1.78 -7.26 1.35
C ARG A 219 1.68 -6.06 2.27
N PHE A 220 0.56 -5.93 2.99
CA PHE A 220 0.36 -4.88 3.98
C PHE A 220 1.43 -4.89 5.06
N GLY A 221 1.75 -6.07 5.62
CA GLY A 221 2.82 -6.23 6.61
C GLY A 221 4.21 -5.88 6.06
N LEU A 222 4.50 -6.25 4.81
CA LEU A 222 5.77 -5.88 4.17
C LEU A 222 5.89 -4.36 3.93
N GLU A 223 4.82 -3.70 3.52
CA GLU A 223 4.81 -2.25 3.35
C GLU A 223 5.00 -1.51 4.69
N GLN A 224 4.34 -1.97 5.76
CA GLN A 224 4.54 -1.43 7.11
C GLN A 224 5.98 -1.62 7.59
N ALA A 225 6.52 -2.83 7.49
CA ALA A 225 7.90 -3.11 7.88
C ALA A 225 8.91 -2.30 7.05
N GLY A 226 8.64 -2.11 5.75
CA GLY A 226 9.44 -1.26 4.87
C GLY A 226 9.42 0.22 5.30
N ALA A 227 8.25 0.74 5.69
CA ALA A 227 8.11 2.09 6.20
C ALA A 227 8.84 2.29 7.54
N GLU A 228 8.72 1.33 8.46
CA GLU A 228 9.47 1.36 9.73
C GLU A 228 10.98 1.32 9.51
N MET A 229 11.46 0.44 8.61
CA MET A 229 12.87 0.39 8.24
C MET A 229 13.34 1.69 7.59
N ALA A 230 12.52 2.33 6.77
CA ALA A 230 12.83 3.62 6.16
C ALA A 230 13.02 4.71 7.23
N ILE A 231 12.13 4.77 8.23
CA ILE A 231 12.24 5.71 9.36
C ILE A 231 13.52 5.44 10.18
N LEU A 232 13.82 4.17 10.48
CA LEU A 232 15.04 3.80 11.18
C LEU A 232 16.30 4.14 10.36
N ALA A 233 16.24 4.01 9.03
CA ALA A 233 17.34 4.38 8.14
C ALA A 233 17.55 5.90 7.99
N GLU A 234 16.67 6.75 8.53
CA GLU A 234 16.78 8.21 8.52
C GLU A 234 17.40 8.79 9.77
N ARG A 235 17.73 7.96 10.75
CA ARG A 235 18.45 8.36 11.94
C ARG A 235 19.95 8.07 11.81
N ASP A 236 20.77 8.98 12.33
CA ASP A 236 22.21 8.72 12.55
C ASP A 236 22.38 7.80 13.78
N HIS A 237 23.04 6.68 13.59
CA HIS A 237 23.18 5.63 14.62
C HIS A 237 24.01 6.05 15.83
N LEU A 238 24.89 7.04 15.68
CA LEU A 238 25.76 7.50 16.75
C LEU A 238 25.08 8.55 17.65
N THR A 239 24.44 9.53 17.01
CA THR A 239 23.90 10.72 17.70
C THR A 239 22.40 10.65 17.94
N GLY A 240 21.67 9.80 17.20
CA GLY A 240 20.20 9.77 17.18
C GLY A 240 19.56 10.96 16.45
N ALA A 241 20.35 11.91 15.96
CA ALA A 241 19.87 12.98 15.08
C ALA A 241 19.33 12.40 13.76
N TRP A 242 18.59 13.19 13.01
CA TRP A 242 18.20 12.79 11.66
C TRP A 242 19.44 12.74 10.74
N ASN A 243 19.37 12.00 9.63
CA ASN A 243 20.45 11.97 8.65
C ASN A 243 20.14 12.85 7.43
N ARG A 244 21.07 12.90 6.47
CA ARG A 244 20.97 13.71 5.26
C ARG A 244 19.72 13.39 4.42
N ARG A 245 19.29 12.11 4.34
CA ARG A 245 18.10 11.71 3.58
C ARG A 245 16.81 12.32 4.15
N PHE A 246 16.72 12.41 5.47
CA PHE A 246 15.61 13.08 6.13
C PHE A 246 15.58 14.57 5.77
N LEU A 247 16.72 15.25 5.77
CA LEU A 247 16.81 16.66 5.40
C LEU A 247 16.30 16.89 3.96
N GLU A 248 16.79 16.10 3.01
CA GLU A 248 16.42 16.19 1.59
C GLU A 248 14.90 15.99 1.36
N ARG A 249 14.25 15.14 2.17
CA ARG A 249 12.82 14.90 2.08
C ARG A 249 11.96 15.95 2.76
N GLU A 250 12.35 16.41 3.94
CA GLU A 250 11.48 17.20 4.83
C GLU A 250 11.71 18.71 4.75
N PHE A 251 12.84 19.16 4.24
CA PHE A 251 13.21 20.58 4.25
C PHE A 251 12.14 21.47 3.61
N GLU A 252 11.78 21.23 2.36
CA GLU A 252 10.85 22.08 1.62
C GLU A 252 9.45 22.09 2.24
N ARG A 253 9.02 20.94 2.78
CA ARG A 253 7.73 20.81 3.47
C ARG A 253 7.69 21.69 4.73
N VAL A 254 8.73 21.64 5.55
CA VAL A 254 8.81 22.41 6.81
C VAL A 254 8.90 23.90 6.51
N VAL A 255 9.74 24.30 5.57
CA VAL A 255 9.90 25.73 5.20
C VAL A 255 8.58 26.29 4.63
N SER A 256 7.89 25.55 3.77
CA SER A 256 6.58 25.96 3.22
C SER A 256 5.54 26.10 4.31
N LEU A 257 5.48 25.17 5.27
CA LEU A 257 4.53 25.23 6.39
C LEU A 257 4.76 26.48 7.28
N HIS A 258 6.01 26.86 7.52
CA HIS A 258 6.33 28.10 8.25
C HIS A 258 5.91 29.34 7.47
N ALA A 259 6.20 29.39 6.17
CA ALA A 259 5.82 30.49 5.32
C ALA A 259 4.28 30.69 5.25
N GLU A 260 3.51 29.61 5.13
CA GLU A 260 2.04 29.62 5.16
C GLU A 260 1.48 30.17 6.48
N ARG A 261 2.17 29.92 7.57
CA ARG A 261 1.79 30.44 8.91
C ARG A 261 2.28 31.87 9.19
N GLY A 262 2.98 32.48 8.24
CA GLY A 262 3.62 33.78 8.44
C GLY A 262 4.71 33.75 9.52
N ALA A 263 5.26 32.57 9.83
CA ALA A 263 6.32 32.37 10.80
C ALA A 263 7.68 32.27 10.08
N ALA A 264 8.70 32.91 10.64
CA ALA A 264 10.06 32.78 10.13
C ALA A 264 10.66 31.45 10.57
N ALA A 265 11.43 30.81 9.70
CA ALA A 265 12.30 29.69 10.02
C ALA A 265 13.76 30.08 9.79
N CYS A 266 14.69 29.48 10.52
CA CYS A 266 16.11 29.70 10.36
C CYS A 266 16.80 28.36 10.07
N PHE A 267 17.39 28.24 8.87
CA PHE A 267 18.22 27.09 8.51
C PHE A 267 19.66 27.35 8.89
N GLY A 268 20.32 26.37 9.49
CA GLY A 268 21.73 26.50 9.90
C GLY A 268 22.56 25.28 9.52
N LEU A 269 23.82 25.56 9.17
CA LEU A 269 24.88 24.56 9.10
C LEU A 269 25.83 24.79 10.25
N LEU A 270 26.27 23.71 10.88
CA LEU A 270 27.18 23.70 12.04
C LEU A 270 28.32 22.71 11.77
N ASP A 271 29.51 23.09 12.19
CA ASP A 271 30.70 22.24 12.11
C ASP A 271 31.52 22.39 13.42
N ILE A 272 32.10 21.29 13.86
CA ILE A 272 32.94 21.28 15.09
C ILE A 272 34.36 21.65 14.71
N ASP A 273 34.83 22.77 15.22
CA ASP A 273 36.16 23.27 14.91
C ASP A 273 37.25 22.28 15.38
N GLN A 274 38.21 22.04 14.50
CA GLN A 274 39.34 21.16 14.77
C GLN A 274 38.96 19.73 15.25
N PHE A 275 37.83 19.19 14.76
CA PHE A 275 37.35 17.88 15.18
C PHE A 275 38.34 16.75 14.87
N LYS A 276 39.03 16.80 13.73
CA LYS A 276 40.05 15.80 13.39
C LYS A 276 41.25 15.87 14.35
N PRO A 277 41.89 17.02 14.60
CA PRO A 277 42.94 17.14 15.66
C PRO A 277 42.47 16.66 17.03
N LEU A 278 41.21 16.91 17.40
CA LEU A 278 40.64 16.45 18.66
C LEU A 278 40.61 14.90 18.70
N ASN A 279 40.13 14.25 17.61
CA ASN A 279 40.13 12.80 17.48
C ASN A 279 41.55 12.21 17.51
N ASP A 280 42.49 12.84 16.80
CA ASP A 280 43.88 12.40 16.73
C ASP A 280 44.60 12.48 18.10
N THR A 281 44.23 13.47 18.93
CA THR A 281 44.85 13.70 20.25
C THR A 281 44.20 12.85 21.34
N TYR A 282 42.87 12.77 21.37
CA TYR A 282 42.10 12.19 22.49
C TYR A 282 41.36 10.89 22.12
N GLY A 283 41.45 10.46 20.85
CA GLY A 283 40.81 9.25 20.34
C GLY A 283 39.36 9.43 19.92
N HIS A 284 38.90 8.57 19.00
CA HIS A 284 37.56 8.62 18.40
C HIS A 284 36.43 8.51 19.41
N ARG A 285 36.63 7.81 20.53
CA ARG A 285 35.58 7.69 21.58
C ARG A 285 35.21 9.04 22.16
N LEU A 286 36.18 9.94 22.27
CA LEU A 286 35.92 11.30 22.74
C LEU A 286 35.21 12.14 21.68
N GLY A 287 35.63 12.04 20.41
CA GLY A 287 34.92 12.68 19.31
C GLY A 287 33.45 12.26 19.25
N ASP A 288 33.17 10.95 19.42
CA ASP A 288 31.81 10.43 19.51
C ASP A 288 31.00 11.03 20.64
N SER A 289 31.65 11.30 21.80
CA SER A 289 31.00 11.97 22.94
C SER A 289 30.68 13.43 22.63
N VAL A 290 31.54 14.14 21.91
CA VAL A 290 31.31 15.53 21.46
C VAL A 290 30.13 15.57 20.48
N LEU A 291 30.08 14.67 19.51
CA LEU A 291 28.95 14.57 18.57
C LEU A 291 27.62 14.31 19.29
N LYS A 292 27.62 13.41 20.27
CA LYS A 292 26.43 13.13 21.11
C LYS A 292 26.04 14.36 21.95
N ALA A 293 27.02 15.11 22.49
CA ALA A 293 26.74 16.29 23.25
C ALA A 293 26.03 17.38 22.43
N VAL A 294 26.41 17.56 21.15
CA VAL A 294 25.69 18.43 20.22
C VAL A 294 24.22 17.98 20.09
N ALA A 295 23.97 16.72 19.81
CA ALA A 295 22.63 16.23 19.66
C ALA A 295 21.77 16.39 20.92
N VAL A 296 22.35 16.14 22.11
CA VAL A 296 21.69 16.34 23.41
C VAL A 296 21.39 17.81 23.67
N ALA A 297 22.31 18.71 23.34
CA ALA A 297 22.11 20.13 23.54
C ALA A 297 20.99 20.69 22.67
N PHE A 298 20.97 20.33 21.40
CA PHE A 298 19.87 20.68 20.48
C PHE A 298 18.52 20.07 20.90
N GLY A 299 18.50 18.85 21.41
CA GLY A 299 17.29 18.22 21.93
C GLY A 299 16.64 18.91 23.13
N ARG A 300 17.34 19.88 23.76
CA ARG A 300 16.80 20.70 24.84
C ARG A 300 16.09 21.98 24.36
N LEU A 301 16.11 22.25 23.06
CA LEU A 301 15.38 23.35 22.43
C LEU A 301 13.91 23.00 22.26
N ASP A 302 13.15 22.82 23.34
CA ASP A 302 11.75 22.46 23.32
C ASP A 302 10.91 23.47 22.54
N GLY A 303 10.20 22.99 21.48
CA GLY A 303 9.26 23.76 20.67
C GLY A 303 9.91 24.77 19.71
N GLU A 304 11.23 24.88 19.69
CA GLU A 304 11.96 25.81 18.83
C GLU A 304 12.83 25.10 17.79
N LEU A 305 13.18 23.84 18.01
CA LEU A 305 13.90 23.00 17.05
C LEU A 305 12.89 22.20 16.23
N GLU A 306 12.82 22.43 14.93
CA GLU A 306 12.06 21.57 14.03
C GLU A 306 12.79 20.24 13.84
N PHE A 307 14.07 20.29 13.51
CA PHE A 307 14.91 19.11 13.47
C PHE A 307 16.40 19.43 13.50
N LEU A 308 17.18 18.44 13.96
CA LEU A 308 18.64 18.39 13.87
C LEU A 308 19.01 17.20 12.98
N VAL A 309 19.90 17.43 12.03
CA VAL A 309 20.41 16.45 11.07
C VAL A 309 21.92 16.36 11.20
N ARG A 310 22.46 15.15 11.24
CA ARG A 310 23.89 14.94 11.03
C ARG A 310 24.15 14.63 9.57
N LEU A 311 24.91 15.48 8.90
CA LEU A 311 25.22 15.34 7.46
C LEU A 311 26.33 14.30 7.22
N GLY A 312 27.28 14.22 8.13
CA GLY A 312 28.41 13.30 8.12
C GLY A 312 29.59 13.87 8.88
N GLY A 313 30.47 13.01 9.40
CA GLY A 313 31.63 13.48 10.17
C GLY A 313 31.22 14.35 11.35
N ASP A 314 31.64 15.58 11.32
CA ASP A 314 31.44 16.66 12.32
C ASP A 314 30.41 17.72 11.89
N GLU A 315 29.75 17.52 10.73
CA GLU A 315 28.82 18.49 10.18
C GLU A 315 27.35 18.16 10.55
N PHE A 316 26.64 19.20 10.99
CA PHE A 316 25.21 19.16 11.28
C PHE A 316 24.45 20.24 10.52
N ALA A 317 23.19 19.94 10.19
CA ALA A 317 22.20 20.90 9.73
C ALA A 317 21.02 20.94 10.69
N PHE A 318 20.35 22.08 10.80
CA PHE A 318 19.18 22.23 11.67
C PHE A 318 18.22 23.29 11.14
N ILE A 319 16.96 23.20 11.54
CA ILE A 319 15.98 24.27 11.39
C ILE A 319 15.48 24.67 12.76
N LEU A 320 15.57 25.98 13.05
CA LEU A 320 14.95 26.61 14.20
C LEU A 320 13.69 27.35 13.78
N ALA A 321 12.61 27.16 14.55
CA ALA A 321 11.34 27.85 14.37
C ALA A 321 11.33 29.17 15.16
N GLY A 322 10.60 30.15 14.66
CA GLY A 322 10.23 31.36 15.37
C GLY A 322 11.09 32.61 15.12
N SER A 323 10.51 33.78 15.45
CA SER A 323 11.05 35.12 15.21
C SER A 323 11.99 35.64 16.31
N GLY A 324 12.25 34.85 17.37
CA GLY A 324 13.15 35.23 18.44
C GLY A 324 14.62 35.15 17.99
N ALA A 325 15.55 35.76 18.67
CA ALA A 325 16.96 35.88 18.33
C ALA A 325 17.65 34.50 18.08
N PRO A 326 17.59 33.92 16.84
CA PRO A 326 18.07 32.56 16.57
C PRO A 326 19.58 32.43 16.84
N ARG A 327 20.33 33.52 16.66
CA ARG A 327 21.76 33.59 16.97
C ARG A 327 22.04 33.40 18.44
N ALA A 328 21.36 34.13 19.33
CA ALA A 328 21.60 34.04 20.76
C ALA A 328 21.21 32.65 21.31
N ARG A 329 20.15 32.04 20.77
CA ARG A 329 19.75 30.67 21.11
C ARG A 329 20.80 29.65 20.69
N LEU A 330 21.30 29.77 19.48
CA LEU A 330 22.35 28.88 18.99
C LEU A 330 23.63 29.05 19.84
N GLU A 331 24.05 30.28 20.18
CA GLU A 331 25.17 30.53 21.04
C GLU A 331 25.01 29.84 22.41
N ALA A 332 23.83 29.93 23.02
CA ALA A 332 23.52 29.24 24.27
C ALA A 332 23.54 27.72 24.14
N THR A 333 23.00 27.21 23.04
CA THR A 333 22.96 25.76 22.73
C THR A 333 24.37 25.20 22.53
N LEU A 334 25.21 25.91 21.79
CA LEU A 334 26.60 25.50 21.54
C LEU A 334 27.46 25.59 22.81
N ALA A 335 27.24 26.60 23.66
CA ALA A 335 27.87 26.66 24.97
C ALA A 335 27.46 25.46 25.85
N ALA A 336 26.19 25.08 25.83
CA ALA A 336 25.71 23.88 26.52
C ALA A 336 26.31 22.59 25.95
N ALA A 337 26.44 22.47 24.62
CA ALA A 337 27.10 21.34 23.97
C ALA A 337 28.59 21.24 24.39
N ALA A 338 29.31 22.35 24.38
CA ALA A 338 30.71 22.41 24.84
C ALA A 338 30.84 21.94 26.28
N LEU A 339 29.96 22.43 27.17
CA LEU A 339 29.95 22.05 28.59
C LEU A 339 29.63 20.55 28.76
N LEU A 340 28.65 20.00 28.02
CA LEU A 340 28.33 18.58 28.07
C LEU A 340 29.50 17.73 27.60
N ALA A 341 30.18 18.15 26.54
CA ALA A 341 31.34 17.44 26.01
C ALA A 341 32.51 17.36 27.03
N THR A 342 32.77 18.44 27.77
CA THR A 342 33.84 18.47 28.78
C THR A 342 33.57 17.56 29.99
N HIS A 343 32.31 17.23 30.27
CA HIS A 343 31.90 16.38 31.40
C HIS A 343 31.64 14.91 31.01
N SER A 344 31.82 14.56 29.76
CA SER A 344 31.44 13.22 29.26
C SER A 344 32.53 12.14 29.39
N GLY A 345 33.66 12.40 30.03
CA GLY A 345 34.77 11.46 30.18
C GLY A 345 35.64 11.68 31.41
N ASP A 346 36.48 10.67 31.73
CA ASP A 346 37.44 10.72 32.84
C ASP A 346 38.65 11.67 32.60
N VAL A 347 38.76 12.24 31.40
CA VAL A 347 39.82 13.12 30.95
C VAL A 347 39.27 14.52 30.74
N ALA A 348 39.87 15.52 31.43
CA ALA A 348 39.53 16.91 31.16
C ALA A 348 40.04 17.33 29.77
N ILE A 349 39.10 17.68 28.89
CA ILE A 349 39.42 18.17 27.55
C ILE A 349 39.16 19.69 27.46
N PRO A 350 39.90 20.39 26.57
CA PRO A 350 39.52 21.75 26.21
C PRO A 350 38.08 21.75 25.63
N ALA A 351 37.31 22.75 25.99
CA ALA A 351 35.94 22.88 25.49
C ALA A 351 35.97 22.98 23.96
N PRO A 352 35.25 22.09 23.24
CA PRO A 352 35.19 22.18 21.79
C PRO A 352 34.53 23.48 21.34
N SER A 353 35.05 24.08 20.29
CA SER A 353 34.44 25.25 19.65
C SER A 353 33.66 24.83 18.40
N PHE A 354 32.75 25.70 17.98
CA PHE A 354 31.84 25.44 16.90
C PHE A 354 31.74 26.64 15.95
N SER A 355 31.71 26.37 14.65
CA SER A 355 31.42 27.39 13.64
C SER A 355 30.05 27.12 13.03
N ALA A 356 29.26 28.16 12.81
CA ALA A 356 27.94 28.02 12.23
C ALA A 356 27.59 29.14 11.23
N GLY A 357 26.87 28.78 10.19
CA GLY A 357 26.24 29.69 9.24
C GLY A 357 24.72 29.56 9.33
N LEU A 358 23.99 30.65 9.56
CA LEU A 358 22.54 30.70 9.69
C LEU A 358 21.92 31.57 8.60
N VAL A 359 20.86 31.08 8.01
CA VAL A 359 20.05 31.79 7.00
C VAL A 359 18.60 31.91 7.47
N LEU A 360 18.10 33.13 7.53
CA LEU A 360 16.69 33.38 7.80
C LEU A 360 15.89 33.06 6.51
N LEU A 361 14.91 32.19 6.63
CA LEU A 361 13.99 31.80 5.56
C LEU A 361 12.65 32.49 5.80
N ASP A 362 12.41 33.58 5.07
CA ASP A 362 11.17 34.37 5.15
C ASP A 362 10.14 33.93 4.09
N ARG A 363 10.53 33.06 3.17
CA ARG A 363 9.74 32.52 2.06
C ARG A 363 10.16 31.10 1.69
N PRO A 364 9.33 30.32 0.98
CA PRO A 364 9.71 29.02 0.47
C PRO A 364 10.95 29.10 -0.42
N CYS A 365 11.88 28.15 -0.23
CA CYS A 365 13.10 28.02 -1.03
C CYS A 365 13.49 26.55 -1.14
N THR A 366 14.33 26.21 -2.10
CA THR A 366 14.90 24.87 -2.23
C THR A 366 16.00 24.62 -1.22
N LEU A 367 16.22 23.36 -0.84
CA LEU A 367 17.30 22.97 0.05
C LEU A 367 18.66 23.42 -0.50
N ASP A 368 18.92 23.23 -1.79
CA ASP A 368 20.21 23.58 -2.41
C ASP A 368 20.51 25.08 -2.25
N ALA A 369 19.51 25.92 -2.40
CA ALA A 369 19.66 27.35 -2.29
C ALA A 369 19.92 27.80 -0.83
N ALA A 370 19.21 27.23 0.12
CA ALA A 370 19.43 27.49 1.56
C ALA A 370 20.78 26.95 2.00
N TYR A 371 21.14 25.76 1.53
CA TYR A 371 22.42 25.11 1.85
C TYR A 371 23.60 25.96 1.36
N ALA A 372 23.59 26.39 0.09
CA ALA A 372 24.66 27.21 -0.48
C ALA A 372 24.90 28.53 0.31
N GLN A 373 23.80 29.17 0.76
CA GLN A 373 23.91 30.38 1.57
C GLN A 373 24.47 30.13 2.98
N ALA A 374 23.95 29.08 3.63
CA ALA A 374 24.42 28.69 4.97
C ALA A 374 25.88 28.24 4.95
N ASP A 375 26.30 27.50 3.90
CA ASP A 375 27.69 27.08 3.70
C ASP A 375 28.64 28.28 3.51
N ALA A 376 28.25 29.25 2.69
CA ALA A 376 29.03 30.49 2.51
C ALA A 376 29.21 31.25 3.83
N LEU A 377 28.20 31.29 4.69
CA LEU A 377 28.29 31.92 6.02
C LEU A 377 29.14 31.08 6.99
N LEU A 378 29.01 29.75 6.97
CA LEU A 378 29.86 28.85 7.76
C LEU A 378 31.33 28.98 7.36
N TYR A 379 31.61 29.06 6.05
CA TYR A 379 32.96 29.31 5.55
C TYR A 379 33.53 30.63 6.07
N GLN A 380 32.73 31.71 6.08
CA GLN A 380 33.17 33.00 6.66
C GLN A 380 33.44 32.89 8.17
N ALA A 381 32.66 32.11 8.92
CA ALA A 381 32.89 31.88 10.33
C ALA A 381 34.22 31.17 10.56
N LYS A 382 34.51 30.12 9.83
CA LYS A 382 35.78 29.37 9.89
C LYS A 382 36.99 30.24 9.53
N HIS A 383 36.89 31.08 8.49
CA HIS A 383 38.00 31.96 8.07
C HIS A 383 38.24 33.15 8.98
N ALA A 384 37.26 33.53 9.79
CA ALA A 384 37.43 34.57 10.82
C ALA A 384 38.13 34.08 12.10
N GLY A 385 38.65 32.85 12.10
CA GLY A 385 39.35 32.23 13.24
C GLY A 385 38.57 31.09 13.90
N GLY A 386 37.43 30.70 13.39
CA GLY A 386 36.52 29.70 13.99
C GLY A 386 35.77 30.22 15.21
N ALA A 387 35.12 29.31 15.95
CA ALA A 387 34.35 29.60 17.17
C ALA A 387 33.33 30.75 17.01
N GLY A 388 32.64 30.80 15.87
CA GLY A 388 31.75 31.92 15.55
C GLY A 388 30.52 31.57 14.77
N ILE A 389 29.49 32.41 14.91
CA ILE A 389 28.22 32.27 14.19
C ILE A 389 28.09 33.45 13.24
N ARG A 390 27.87 33.15 11.95
CA ARG A 390 27.52 34.12 10.93
C ARG A 390 26.01 33.99 10.60
N TYR A 391 25.38 35.13 10.42
CA TYR A 391 23.95 35.22 10.18
C TYR A 391 23.68 36.07 8.93
N GLY A 392 22.80 35.59 8.09
CA GLY A 392 22.35 36.30 6.90
C GLY A 392 20.83 36.14 6.70
N THR A 393 20.25 37.08 5.98
CA THR A 393 18.87 36.95 5.46
C THR A 393 18.90 36.34 4.06
N SER A 394 17.90 35.52 3.73
CA SER A 394 17.79 34.93 2.41
C SER A 394 17.75 36.04 1.34
N THR A 395 18.78 36.10 0.50
CA THR A 395 18.84 37.00 -0.66
C THR A 395 18.19 36.40 -1.90
N LEU A 396 17.48 35.28 -1.76
CA LEU A 396 16.83 34.59 -2.87
C LEU A 396 15.71 35.47 -3.45
N GLY A 397 16.08 36.25 -4.45
CA GLY A 397 15.12 36.91 -5.34
C GLY A 397 14.20 35.87 -5.97
N ALA A 398 12.94 36.26 -6.20
CA ALA A 398 11.97 35.46 -6.92
C ALA A 398 12.64 34.94 -8.20
N ALA A 399 12.77 33.63 -8.33
CA ALA A 399 12.99 33.02 -9.61
C ALA A 399 11.73 33.32 -10.42
N SER A 400 11.88 34.13 -11.45
CA SER A 400 10.88 34.55 -12.44
C SER A 400 10.33 33.35 -13.22
#